data_58a391e243597db83bfd5cf26eb51528
#
_entry.id   58a391e243597db83bfd5cf26eb51528
#
_cell.length_a   1.000
_cell.length_b   1.000
_cell.length_c   1.000
_cell.angle_alpha   90.00
_cell.angle_beta   90.00
_cell.angle_gamma   90.00
#
_symmetry.space_group_name_H-M   'P 1'
#
loop_
_entity.id
_entity.type
_entity.pdbx_description
1 polymer ?
#
loop_
_entity_poly.entity_id
_entity_poly.type
_entity_poly.pdbx_seq_one_letter_code
_entity_poly.pdbx_strand_id
1 'polypeptide(L)'
;MKTIVLVTGGFDPLHSGHIEYFKSAKALGDELWVGLNSDEWLTRKKGRPFMPIKERAAIIQELSVVDNIISFDDSDNTACGAIYKTMATNGTVKIIFANGGDRTNTTTPEYKTYGDLPNVEFVFGVGGENKMNSSSWILDEWKAPKTQRSWGYYRVIHEYDKHTKVKELAVPPGGRLSMQKHKERSEHWFVAEGTATVYTLNTSSDLDDFGVFTQHQS
;
A
#
# COMPACT_ATOMS: atom_id res chain seq x y z
N MET A 1 -34.63 14.23 -4.21
CA MET A 1 -33.58 14.09 -5.24
C MET A 1 -32.66 13.00 -4.74
N LYS A 2 -32.39 11.99 -5.55
CA LYS A 2 -31.51 10.87 -5.18
C LYS A 2 -30.09 11.37 -4.93
N THR A 3 -29.45 10.86 -3.88
CA THR A 3 -28.07 11.18 -3.52
C THR A 3 -27.17 9.98 -3.78
N ILE A 4 -26.22 10.15 -4.70
CA ILE A 4 -25.19 9.14 -5.00
C ILE A 4 -23.93 9.55 -4.27
N VAL A 5 -23.41 8.65 -3.45
CA VAL A 5 -22.07 8.81 -2.85
C VAL A 5 -21.07 8.13 -3.76
N LEU A 6 -20.12 8.90 -4.25
CA LEU A 6 -19.05 8.43 -5.13
C LEU A 6 -17.74 8.36 -4.37
N VAL A 7 -17.14 7.19 -4.36
CA VAL A 7 -15.77 6.96 -3.87
C VAL A 7 -14.89 6.47 -5.01
N THR A 8 -13.61 6.82 -5.01
CA THR A 8 -12.68 6.39 -6.07
C THR A 8 -11.39 5.85 -5.50
N GLY A 9 -10.79 4.88 -6.18
CA GLY A 9 -9.52 4.31 -5.76
C GLY A 9 -9.08 3.09 -6.57
N GLY A 10 -7.83 2.68 -6.34
CA GLY A 10 -7.31 1.44 -6.91
C GLY A 10 -7.85 0.19 -6.24
N PHE A 11 -8.04 0.24 -4.91
CA PHE A 11 -8.52 -0.89 -4.08
C PHE A 11 -7.75 -2.19 -4.36
N ASP A 12 -6.44 -2.11 -4.37
CA ASP A 12 -5.55 -3.15 -4.87
C ASP A 12 -4.36 -3.44 -3.91
N PRO A 13 -4.46 -4.51 -3.11
CA PRO A 13 -5.65 -5.31 -2.84
C PRO A 13 -6.69 -4.59 -1.97
N LEU A 14 -7.92 -5.09 -2.02
CA LEU A 14 -8.98 -4.69 -1.10
C LEU A 14 -8.62 -5.17 0.32
N HIS A 15 -8.94 -4.36 1.33
CA HIS A 15 -8.68 -4.67 2.74
C HIS A 15 -9.73 -4.05 3.68
N SER A 16 -9.69 -4.42 4.97
CA SER A 16 -10.66 -3.98 5.98
C SER A 16 -10.86 -2.46 6.03
N GLY A 17 -9.79 -1.68 5.89
CA GLY A 17 -9.87 -0.23 5.85
C GLY A 17 -10.71 0.32 4.68
N HIS A 18 -10.69 -0.35 3.51
CA HIS A 18 -11.58 -0.01 2.40
C HIS A 18 -13.03 -0.36 2.70
N ILE A 19 -13.28 -1.48 3.41
CA ILE A 19 -14.64 -1.88 3.81
C ILE A 19 -15.25 -0.84 4.75
N GLU A 20 -14.51 -0.38 5.75
CA GLU A 20 -14.96 0.67 6.67
C GLU A 20 -15.19 2.00 5.94
N TYR A 21 -14.32 2.35 5.01
CA TYR A 21 -14.49 3.51 4.14
C TYR A 21 -15.80 3.42 3.33
N PHE A 22 -16.08 2.26 2.71
CA PHE A 22 -17.30 2.05 1.95
C PHE A 22 -18.57 2.12 2.83
N LYS A 23 -18.55 1.52 4.02
CA LYS A 23 -19.66 1.62 4.97
C LYS A 23 -19.92 3.06 5.40
N SER A 24 -18.86 3.78 5.76
CA SER A 24 -18.96 5.18 6.16
C SER A 24 -19.45 6.07 5.02
N ALA A 25 -18.97 5.82 3.80
CA ALA A 25 -19.43 6.53 2.61
C ALA A 25 -20.90 6.23 2.31
N LYS A 26 -21.33 4.95 2.34
CA LYS A 26 -22.73 4.55 2.12
C LYS A 26 -23.71 5.27 3.04
N ALA A 27 -23.33 5.54 4.27
CA ALA A 27 -24.16 6.23 5.26
C ALA A 27 -24.46 7.70 4.91
N LEU A 28 -23.76 8.28 3.91
CA LEU A 28 -23.94 9.66 3.50
C LEU A 28 -25.03 9.86 2.43
N GLY A 29 -25.56 8.80 1.82
CA GLY A 29 -26.54 8.94 0.76
C GLY A 29 -27.33 7.66 0.45
N ASP A 30 -28.08 7.70 -0.62
CA ASP A 30 -28.99 6.60 -1.01
C ASP A 30 -28.24 5.43 -1.66
N GLU A 31 -27.25 5.72 -2.49
CA GLU A 31 -26.43 4.72 -3.19
C GLU A 31 -24.95 5.02 -3.03
N LEU A 32 -24.14 3.95 -2.90
CA LEU A 32 -22.69 4.00 -2.98
C LEU A 32 -22.23 3.51 -4.34
N TRP A 33 -21.55 4.40 -5.06
CA TRP A 33 -20.91 4.09 -6.33
C TRP A 33 -19.39 4.09 -6.14
N VAL A 34 -18.74 3.05 -6.66
CA VAL A 34 -17.30 2.88 -6.55
C VAL A 34 -16.65 3.06 -7.91
N GLY A 35 -15.88 4.13 -8.06
CA GLY A 35 -15.05 4.39 -9.23
C GLY A 35 -13.70 3.66 -9.09
N LEU A 36 -13.43 2.74 -10.03
CA LEU A 36 -12.19 1.98 -10.05
C LEU A 36 -11.16 2.64 -10.95
N ASN A 37 -10.00 2.96 -10.38
CA ASN A 37 -8.85 3.35 -11.19
C ASN A 37 -8.39 2.21 -12.10
N SER A 38 -7.92 2.57 -13.28
CA SER A 38 -7.43 1.64 -14.31
C SER A 38 -6.17 0.88 -13.87
N ASP A 39 -5.84 -0.18 -14.59
CA ASP A 39 -4.58 -0.91 -14.40
C ASP A 39 -3.38 -0.07 -14.84
N GLU A 40 -3.57 0.80 -15.82
CA GLU A 40 -2.58 1.77 -16.28
C GLU A 40 -2.27 2.79 -15.18
N TRP A 41 -3.28 3.29 -14.47
CA TRP A 41 -3.07 4.19 -13.33
C TRP A 41 -2.30 3.51 -12.19
N LEU A 42 -2.67 2.26 -11.86
CA LEU A 42 -1.93 1.49 -10.88
C LEU A 42 -0.49 1.23 -11.29
N THR A 43 -0.25 0.99 -12.59
CA THR A 43 1.09 0.82 -13.14
C THR A 43 1.90 2.09 -12.99
N ARG A 44 1.35 3.27 -13.33
CA ARG A 44 2.01 4.57 -13.11
C ARG A 44 2.33 4.81 -11.63
N LYS A 45 1.42 4.43 -10.73
CA LYS A 45 1.53 4.72 -9.30
C LYS A 45 2.36 3.71 -8.50
N LYS A 46 2.30 2.43 -8.86
CA LYS A 46 2.86 1.32 -8.06
C LYS A 46 3.75 0.36 -8.86
N GLY A 47 4.00 0.63 -10.15
CA GLY A 47 4.77 -0.22 -11.06
C GLY A 47 3.95 -1.31 -11.74
N ARG A 48 2.95 -1.86 -11.08
CA ARG A 48 2.00 -2.84 -11.63
C ARG A 48 0.78 -2.99 -10.73
N PRO A 49 -0.39 -3.42 -11.25
CA PRO A 49 -1.49 -3.87 -10.41
C PRO A 49 -1.14 -5.21 -9.75
N PHE A 50 -1.65 -5.43 -8.54
CA PHE A 50 -1.66 -6.75 -7.90
C PHE A 50 -2.79 -7.61 -8.49
N MET A 51 -3.99 -7.04 -8.63
CA MET A 51 -5.12 -7.66 -9.30
C MET A 51 -5.57 -6.83 -10.50
N PRO A 52 -5.82 -7.45 -11.67
CA PRO A 52 -6.42 -6.76 -12.81
C PRO A 52 -7.77 -6.12 -12.46
N ILE A 53 -8.14 -5.05 -13.15
CA ILE A 53 -9.38 -4.31 -12.89
C ILE A 53 -10.63 -5.21 -12.91
N LYS A 54 -10.66 -6.23 -13.75
CA LYS A 54 -11.77 -7.19 -13.82
C LYS A 54 -11.98 -7.96 -12.52
N GLU A 55 -10.89 -8.40 -11.89
CA GLU A 55 -10.94 -9.11 -10.61
C GLU A 55 -11.34 -8.15 -9.47
N ARG A 56 -10.76 -6.96 -9.46
CA ARG A 56 -11.10 -5.93 -8.45
C ARG A 56 -12.58 -5.55 -8.54
N ALA A 57 -13.09 -5.36 -9.76
CA ALA A 57 -14.50 -5.05 -10.01
C ALA A 57 -15.41 -6.20 -9.54
N ALA A 58 -15.12 -7.44 -9.91
CA ALA A 58 -15.90 -8.60 -9.51
C ALA A 58 -16.02 -8.74 -7.99
N ILE A 59 -14.90 -8.57 -7.26
CA ILE A 59 -14.90 -8.65 -5.79
C ILE A 59 -15.71 -7.50 -5.17
N ILE A 60 -15.52 -6.26 -5.63
CA ILE A 60 -16.15 -5.09 -5.04
C ILE A 60 -17.66 -5.07 -5.32
N GLN A 61 -18.09 -5.55 -6.48
CA GLN A 61 -19.49 -5.61 -6.85
C GLN A 61 -20.32 -6.54 -5.95
N GLU A 62 -19.69 -7.59 -5.39
CA GLU A 62 -20.35 -8.53 -4.48
C GLU A 62 -20.45 -7.99 -3.04
N LEU A 63 -19.88 -6.82 -2.74
CA LEU A 63 -20.05 -6.21 -1.43
C LEU A 63 -21.44 -5.60 -1.29
N SER A 64 -22.21 -6.07 -0.32
CA SER A 64 -23.58 -5.64 -0.05
C SER A 64 -23.75 -4.13 0.19
N VAL A 65 -22.67 -3.42 0.50
CA VAL A 65 -22.66 -1.97 0.71
C VAL A 65 -22.49 -1.18 -0.58
N VAL A 66 -22.08 -1.83 -1.69
CA VAL A 66 -21.82 -1.22 -2.98
C VAL A 66 -23.02 -1.42 -3.90
N ASP A 67 -23.60 -0.33 -4.40
CA ASP A 67 -24.74 -0.39 -5.30
C ASP A 67 -24.31 -0.40 -6.77
N ASN A 68 -23.18 0.24 -7.11
CA ASN A 68 -22.69 0.26 -8.49
C ASN A 68 -21.18 0.45 -8.58
N ILE A 69 -20.61 -0.02 -9.68
CA ILE A 69 -19.20 0.18 -10.03
C ILE A 69 -19.11 0.95 -11.33
N ILE A 70 -18.19 1.91 -11.40
CA ILE A 70 -17.89 2.63 -12.63
C ILE A 70 -16.38 2.57 -12.94
N SER A 71 -16.07 2.38 -14.21
CA SER A 71 -14.77 2.66 -14.79
C SER A 71 -14.79 4.08 -15.36
N PHE A 72 -13.69 4.77 -15.32
CA PHE A 72 -13.56 6.14 -15.84
C PHE A 72 -12.17 6.37 -16.42
N ASP A 73 -12.02 7.41 -17.21
CA ASP A 73 -10.71 7.84 -17.69
C ASP A 73 -9.94 8.53 -16.56
N ASP A 74 -8.79 7.97 -16.22
CA ASP A 74 -7.85 8.48 -15.21
C ASP A 74 -6.45 8.73 -15.79
N SER A 75 -6.39 8.95 -17.11
CA SER A 75 -5.12 9.23 -17.82
C SER A 75 -4.45 10.53 -17.33
N ASP A 76 -5.24 11.48 -16.85
CA ASP A 76 -4.80 12.75 -16.26
C ASP A 76 -4.42 12.63 -14.76
N ASN A 77 -4.48 11.43 -14.18
CA ASN A 77 -4.27 11.13 -12.76
C ASN A 77 -5.29 11.77 -11.80
N THR A 78 -6.46 12.17 -12.30
CA THR A 78 -7.58 12.67 -11.49
C THR A 78 -8.77 11.70 -11.51
N ALA A 79 -9.72 11.91 -10.59
CA ALA A 79 -11.00 11.22 -10.60
C ALA A 79 -12.13 12.10 -11.19
N CYS A 80 -11.79 13.17 -11.89
CA CYS A 80 -12.76 14.05 -12.56
C CYS A 80 -13.65 13.28 -13.51
N GLY A 81 -13.10 12.32 -14.25
CA GLY A 81 -13.85 11.44 -15.15
C GLY A 81 -14.93 10.61 -14.44
N ALA A 82 -14.70 10.23 -13.17
CA ALA A 82 -15.69 9.49 -12.38
C ALA A 82 -16.90 10.38 -12.03
N ILE A 83 -16.65 11.61 -11.58
CA ILE A 83 -17.71 12.58 -11.27
C ILE A 83 -18.52 12.89 -12.53
N TYR A 84 -17.83 13.20 -13.64
CA TYR A 84 -18.48 13.47 -14.93
C TYR A 84 -19.38 12.31 -15.37
N LYS A 85 -18.86 11.09 -15.35
CA LYS A 85 -19.61 9.89 -15.74
C LYS A 85 -20.83 9.66 -14.86
N THR A 86 -20.71 9.86 -13.56
CA THR A 86 -21.84 9.74 -12.62
C THR A 86 -22.93 10.75 -12.92
N MET A 87 -22.59 12.01 -13.22
CA MET A 87 -23.56 13.04 -13.64
C MET A 87 -24.24 12.68 -14.95
N ALA A 88 -23.47 12.28 -15.96
CA ALA A 88 -23.98 11.98 -17.29
C ALA A 88 -24.92 10.77 -17.31
N THR A 89 -24.73 9.80 -16.43
CA THR A 89 -25.53 8.56 -16.39
C THR A 89 -26.87 8.74 -15.68
N ASN A 90 -26.99 9.68 -14.73
CA ASN A 90 -28.13 9.73 -13.81
C ASN A 90 -29.01 11.00 -13.92
N GLY A 91 -28.71 11.92 -14.81
CA GLY A 91 -29.47 13.16 -14.94
C GLY A 91 -29.40 14.03 -13.67
N THR A 92 -30.55 14.40 -13.11
CA THR A 92 -30.60 15.30 -11.93
C THR A 92 -30.46 14.52 -10.63
N VAL A 93 -29.21 14.31 -10.18
CA VAL A 93 -28.87 13.70 -8.89
C VAL A 93 -27.96 14.62 -8.09
N LYS A 94 -27.97 14.45 -6.77
CA LYS A 94 -26.94 14.99 -5.91
C LYS A 94 -25.80 13.99 -5.85
N ILE A 95 -24.56 14.44 -6.01
CA ILE A 95 -23.35 13.63 -5.85
C ILE A 95 -22.63 14.09 -4.61
N ILE A 96 -22.29 13.16 -3.72
CA ILE A 96 -21.34 13.36 -2.64
C ILE A 96 -20.07 12.66 -3.03
N PHE A 97 -19.02 13.43 -3.39
CA PHE A 97 -17.70 12.87 -3.63
C PHE A 97 -16.98 12.70 -2.29
N ALA A 98 -16.96 11.46 -1.80
CA ALA A 98 -16.44 11.13 -0.48
C ALA A 98 -14.96 10.78 -0.57
N ASN A 99 -14.14 11.44 0.24
CA ASN A 99 -12.69 11.24 0.30
C ASN A 99 -12.27 10.69 1.66
N GLY A 100 -11.48 9.64 1.66
CA GLY A 100 -10.87 9.07 2.84
C GLY A 100 -9.42 9.49 3.04
N GLY A 101 -8.88 9.22 4.24
CA GLY A 101 -7.48 9.48 4.56
C GLY A 101 -7.16 10.97 4.72
N ASP A 102 -5.97 11.35 4.27
CA ASP A 102 -5.35 12.68 4.43
C ASP A 102 -5.71 13.69 3.33
N ARG A 103 -6.68 13.37 2.47
CA ARG A 103 -7.12 14.28 1.40
C ARG A 103 -7.91 15.45 1.96
N THR A 104 -7.68 16.64 1.38
CA THR A 104 -8.38 17.88 1.72
C THR A 104 -8.86 18.58 0.44
N ASN A 105 -9.70 19.62 0.59
CA ASN A 105 -10.17 20.43 -0.53
C ASN A 105 -9.03 21.12 -1.30
N THR A 106 -7.92 21.43 -0.65
CA THR A 106 -6.76 22.06 -1.29
C THR A 106 -5.89 21.07 -2.08
N THR A 107 -5.95 19.79 -1.75
CA THR A 107 -5.10 18.75 -2.34
C THR A 107 -5.77 17.93 -3.45
N THR A 108 -7.09 18.08 -3.63
CA THR A 108 -7.86 17.33 -4.63
C THR A 108 -8.14 18.15 -5.88
N PRO A 109 -7.64 17.74 -7.08
CA PRO A 109 -7.95 18.41 -8.33
C PRO A 109 -9.45 18.39 -8.66
N GLU A 110 -10.17 17.36 -8.24
CA GLU A 110 -11.62 17.22 -8.39
C GLU A 110 -12.38 18.37 -7.73
N TYR A 111 -11.93 18.82 -6.55
CA TYR A 111 -12.54 19.97 -5.86
C TYR A 111 -12.38 21.26 -6.66
N LYS A 112 -11.24 21.47 -7.30
CA LYS A 112 -11.00 22.64 -8.15
C LYS A 112 -11.89 22.68 -9.37
N THR A 113 -12.28 21.51 -9.88
CA THR A 113 -13.08 21.39 -11.11
C THR A 113 -14.58 21.42 -10.83
N TYR A 114 -15.01 20.79 -9.74
CA TYR A 114 -16.44 20.55 -9.47
C TYR A 114 -16.95 21.15 -8.15
N GLY A 115 -16.08 21.76 -7.34
CA GLY A 115 -16.44 22.27 -6.02
C GLY A 115 -17.51 23.37 -6.00
N ASP A 116 -17.62 24.11 -7.10
CA ASP A 116 -18.64 25.18 -7.25
C ASP A 116 -19.97 24.70 -7.83
N LEU A 117 -20.08 23.42 -8.20
CA LEU A 117 -21.33 22.88 -8.73
C LEU A 117 -22.36 22.64 -7.62
N PRO A 118 -23.58 23.14 -7.73
CA PRO A 118 -24.58 23.06 -6.66
C PRO A 118 -25.07 21.66 -6.34
N ASN A 119 -24.87 20.72 -7.26
CA ASN A 119 -25.26 19.30 -7.12
C ASN A 119 -24.08 18.39 -6.80
N VAL A 120 -22.88 18.89 -6.56
CA VAL A 120 -21.69 18.14 -6.15
C VAL A 120 -21.20 18.64 -4.81
N GLU A 121 -21.19 17.76 -3.83
CA GLU A 121 -20.68 18.02 -2.49
C GLU A 121 -19.41 17.20 -2.26
N PHE A 122 -18.43 17.78 -1.60
CA PHE A 122 -17.19 17.09 -1.23
C PHE A 122 -17.16 16.84 0.26
N VAL A 123 -16.98 15.58 0.67
CA VAL A 123 -16.84 15.17 2.07
C VAL A 123 -15.47 14.53 2.26
N PHE A 124 -14.73 14.98 3.26
CA PHE A 124 -13.38 14.53 3.58
C PHE A 124 -13.33 13.80 4.92
N GLY A 125 -12.27 12.99 5.14
CA GLY A 125 -12.11 12.23 6.39
C GLY A 125 -13.08 11.05 6.54
N VAL A 126 -13.71 10.60 5.44
CA VAL A 126 -14.67 9.49 5.46
C VAL A 126 -13.95 8.17 5.79
N GLY A 127 -14.44 7.43 6.77
CA GLY A 127 -13.82 6.20 7.26
C GLY A 127 -12.78 6.41 8.36
N GLY A 128 -12.62 7.66 8.84
CA GLY A 128 -11.72 8.03 9.92
C GLY A 128 -10.33 8.45 9.46
N GLU A 129 -9.63 9.21 10.31
CA GLU A 129 -8.30 9.76 10.03
C GLU A 129 -7.18 8.72 10.26
N ASN A 130 -7.43 7.70 11.09
CA ASN A 130 -6.47 6.67 11.38
C ASN A 130 -6.41 5.64 10.26
N LYS A 131 -5.29 5.60 9.56
CA LYS A 131 -5.03 4.60 8.53
C LYS A 131 -4.84 3.22 9.16
N MET A 132 -5.93 2.48 9.32
CA MET A 132 -5.94 1.15 9.93
C MET A 132 -5.14 0.12 9.12
N ASN A 133 -5.03 0.29 7.81
CA ASN A 133 -4.34 -0.63 6.93
C ASN A 133 -3.93 0.05 5.61
N SER A 134 -3.09 -0.63 4.84
CA SER A 134 -2.67 -0.15 3.51
C SER A 134 -2.42 -1.33 2.59
N SER A 135 -2.92 -1.23 1.37
CA SER A 135 -2.60 -2.21 0.31
C SER A 135 -1.09 -2.40 0.13
N SER A 136 -0.31 -1.32 0.22
CA SER A 136 1.16 -1.41 0.10
C SER A 136 1.77 -2.19 1.26
N TRP A 137 1.34 -1.94 2.50
CA TRP A 137 1.85 -2.69 3.66
C TRP A 137 1.54 -4.18 3.58
N ILE A 138 0.32 -4.54 3.15
CA ILE A 138 -0.09 -5.94 2.96
C ILE A 138 0.78 -6.60 1.88
N LEU A 139 1.01 -5.92 0.76
CA LEU A 139 1.81 -6.46 -0.33
C LEU A 139 3.30 -6.57 0.05
N ASP A 140 3.85 -5.62 0.78
CA ASP A 140 5.24 -5.66 1.23
C ASP A 140 5.46 -6.80 2.22
N GLU A 141 4.52 -6.99 3.17
CA GLU A 141 4.57 -8.14 4.09
C GLU A 141 4.40 -9.47 3.35
N TRP A 142 3.53 -9.52 2.35
CA TRP A 142 3.34 -10.74 1.55
C TRP A 142 4.56 -11.08 0.69
N LYS A 143 5.21 -10.08 0.09
CA LYS A 143 6.40 -10.28 -0.77
C LYS A 143 7.63 -10.71 0.02
N ALA A 144 7.79 -10.16 1.21
CA ALA A 144 8.96 -10.39 2.06
C ALA A 144 8.56 -10.47 3.54
N PRO A 145 7.90 -11.57 3.96
CA PRO A 145 7.43 -11.72 5.33
C PRO A 145 8.58 -11.69 6.33
N LYS A 146 8.33 -11.03 7.45
CA LYS A 146 9.29 -10.96 8.55
C LYS A 146 9.33 -12.27 9.33
N THR A 147 10.50 -12.88 9.43
CA THR A 147 10.75 -14.01 10.32
C THR A 147 11.35 -13.51 11.62
N GLN A 148 10.58 -13.57 12.70
CA GLN A 148 11.00 -13.12 14.03
C GLN A 148 12.06 -14.05 14.63
N ARG A 149 13.02 -13.46 15.36
CA ARG A 149 14.08 -14.13 16.09
C ARG A 149 14.29 -13.42 17.45
N SER A 150 14.99 -14.05 18.37
CA SER A 150 15.32 -13.45 19.67
C SER A 150 16.16 -12.17 19.57
N TRP A 151 16.86 -11.99 18.47
CA TRP A 151 17.72 -10.84 18.19
C TRP A 151 17.10 -9.78 17.27
N GLY A 152 15.84 -9.91 16.88
CA GLY A 152 15.15 -9.03 15.94
C GLY A 152 14.41 -9.82 14.88
N TYR A 153 14.51 -9.45 13.61
CA TYR A 153 13.92 -10.23 12.52
C TYR A 153 14.80 -10.23 11.28
N TYR A 154 14.50 -11.14 10.37
CA TYR A 154 14.98 -11.06 9.00
C TYR A 154 13.83 -11.25 8.02
N ARG A 155 14.04 -10.79 6.79
CA ARG A 155 13.18 -11.10 5.65
C ARG A 155 14.03 -11.43 4.42
N VAL A 156 13.54 -12.33 3.58
CA VAL A 156 14.17 -12.63 2.30
C VAL A 156 13.64 -11.63 1.29
N ILE A 157 14.52 -10.73 0.81
CA ILE A 157 14.15 -9.70 -0.16
C ILE A 157 14.09 -10.30 -1.56
N HIS A 158 15.06 -11.17 -1.87
CA HIS A 158 15.13 -11.84 -3.15
C HIS A 158 15.83 -13.19 -3.02
N GLU A 159 15.35 -14.16 -3.79
CA GLU A 159 15.94 -15.49 -3.95
C GLU A 159 16.08 -15.74 -5.45
N TYR A 160 17.33 -15.78 -5.94
CA TYR A 160 17.62 -15.99 -7.35
C TYR A 160 17.51 -17.48 -7.73
N ASP A 161 17.98 -18.32 -6.83
CA ASP A 161 17.96 -19.78 -6.93
C ASP A 161 18.13 -20.39 -5.53
N LYS A 162 18.25 -21.72 -5.45
CA LYS A 162 18.49 -22.41 -4.17
C LYS A 162 19.82 -22.06 -3.50
N HIS A 163 20.73 -21.37 -4.19
CA HIS A 163 22.08 -21.04 -3.70
C HIS A 163 22.26 -19.58 -3.31
N THR A 164 21.50 -18.66 -3.93
CA THR A 164 21.71 -17.21 -3.78
C THR A 164 20.49 -16.50 -3.22
N LYS A 165 20.62 -15.92 -2.02
CA LYS A 165 19.54 -15.19 -1.33
C LYS A 165 20.02 -13.81 -0.88
N VAL A 166 19.19 -12.80 -1.08
CA VAL A 166 19.35 -11.48 -0.46
C VAL A 166 18.41 -11.38 0.73
N LYS A 167 18.97 -11.07 1.90
CA LYS A 167 18.21 -10.92 3.14
C LYS A 167 18.42 -9.53 3.74
N GLU A 168 17.37 -8.96 4.28
CA GLU A 168 17.44 -7.86 5.22
C GLU A 168 17.38 -8.42 6.64
N LEU A 169 18.26 -7.95 7.51
CA LEU A 169 18.26 -8.27 8.93
C LEU A 169 18.06 -6.96 9.70
N ALA A 170 17.10 -6.91 10.61
CA ALA A 170 16.91 -5.80 11.52
C ALA A 170 17.22 -6.25 12.95
N VAL A 171 18.27 -5.68 13.50
CA VAL A 171 18.78 -6.02 14.84
C VAL A 171 18.70 -4.77 15.70
N PRO A 172 17.88 -4.76 16.78
CA PRO A 172 17.78 -3.61 17.66
C PRO A 172 19.11 -3.37 18.40
N PRO A 173 19.32 -2.17 18.95
CA PRO A 173 20.49 -1.86 19.74
C PRO A 173 20.73 -2.90 20.84
N GLY A 174 21.97 -3.42 20.94
CA GLY A 174 22.34 -4.47 21.87
C GLY A 174 21.95 -5.90 21.45
N GLY A 175 21.22 -6.07 20.37
CA GLY A 175 20.91 -7.38 19.79
C GLY A 175 22.15 -8.06 19.24
N ARG A 176 22.20 -9.40 19.30
CA ARG A 176 23.34 -10.19 18.82
C ARG A 176 22.84 -11.37 17.99
N LEU A 177 23.37 -11.50 16.80
CA LEU A 177 23.18 -12.70 15.96
C LEU A 177 23.94 -13.89 16.56
N SER A 178 23.43 -15.09 16.33
CA SER A 178 24.13 -16.31 16.71
C SER A 178 25.44 -16.44 15.91
N MET A 179 26.52 -16.88 16.57
CA MET A 179 27.72 -17.27 15.87
C MET A 179 27.44 -18.45 14.95
N GLN A 180 27.79 -18.34 13.68
CA GLN A 180 27.48 -19.36 12.66
C GLN A 180 28.74 -19.68 11.85
N LYS A 181 28.91 -20.95 11.49
CA LYS A 181 29.94 -21.41 10.57
C LYS A 181 29.25 -22.11 9.38
N HIS A 182 29.60 -21.71 8.19
CA HIS A 182 29.07 -22.28 6.96
C HIS A 182 30.15 -23.03 6.19
N LYS A 183 29.87 -24.25 5.74
CA LYS A 183 30.82 -25.06 4.98
C LYS A 183 30.81 -24.76 3.49
N GLU A 184 29.65 -24.39 2.94
CA GLU A 184 29.40 -24.27 1.51
C GLU A 184 28.77 -22.94 1.11
N ARG A 185 28.79 -21.93 2.00
CA ARG A 185 28.16 -20.64 1.80
C ARG A 185 29.10 -19.51 2.15
N SER A 186 29.24 -18.53 1.27
CA SER A 186 29.84 -17.24 1.54
C SER A 186 28.74 -16.20 1.82
N GLU A 187 29.06 -15.18 2.61
CA GLU A 187 28.17 -14.08 2.93
C GLU A 187 28.87 -12.75 2.68
N HIS A 188 28.12 -11.80 2.06
CA HIS A 188 28.52 -10.43 1.91
C HIS A 188 27.56 -9.57 2.72
N TRP A 189 28.09 -8.76 3.62
CA TRP A 189 27.30 -7.95 4.53
C TRP A 189 27.43 -6.48 4.18
N PHE A 190 26.30 -5.80 4.15
CA PHE A 190 26.20 -4.36 3.97
C PHE A 190 25.38 -3.76 5.09
N VAL A 191 25.91 -2.78 5.82
CA VAL A 191 25.17 -2.05 6.86
C VAL A 191 24.45 -0.90 6.18
N ALA A 192 23.12 -1.02 6.06
CA ALA A 192 22.27 -0.01 5.43
C ALA A 192 21.94 1.15 6.38
N GLU A 193 21.82 0.85 7.69
CA GLU A 193 21.49 1.82 8.72
C GLU A 193 22.13 1.42 10.05
N GLY A 194 22.67 2.39 10.81
CA GLY A 194 23.27 2.18 12.11
C GLY A 194 24.70 1.67 12.07
N THR A 195 25.12 1.01 13.15
CA THR A 195 26.47 0.46 13.31
C THR A 195 26.40 -1.00 13.69
N ALA A 196 27.16 -1.86 13.01
CA ALA A 196 27.28 -3.28 13.31
C ALA A 196 28.75 -3.62 13.66
N THR A 197 28.95 -4.45 14.70
CA THR A 197 30.23 -5.06 15.00
C THR A 197 30.17 -6.51 14.54
N VAL A 198 31.11 -6.91 13.68
CA VAL A 198 31.17 -8.26 13.12
C VAL A 198 32.38 -8.97 13.68
N TYR A 199 32.19 -10.15 14.22
CA TYR A 199 33.28 -11.02 14.71
C TYR A 199 33.47 -12.15 13.70
N THR A 200 34.69 -12.31 13.21
CA THR A 200 35.09 -13.41 12.31
C THR A 200 36.15 -14.27 12.95
N LEU A 201 36.03 -15.58 12.80
CA LEU A 201 37.09 -16.52 13.20
C LEU A 201 37.89 -16.90 11.95
N ASN A 202 39.16 -16.55 11.93
CA ASN A 202 40.06 -17.07 10.90
C ASN A 202 40.39 -18.53 11.21
N THR A 203 40.09 -19.42 10.27
CA THR A 203 40.24 -20.87 10.44
C THR A 203 41.63 -21.42 10.05
N SER A 204 42.64 -20.56 9.93
CA SER A 204 44.01 -21.00 9.76
C SER A 204 44.71 -21.02 11.14
N SER A 205 44.72 -22.19 11.77
CA SER A 205 45.59 -22.68 12.85
C SER A 205 45.82 -21.82 14.12
N ASP A 206 45.37 -20.59 14.25
CA ASP A 206 45.61 -19.77 15.44
C ASP A 206 44.31 -19.30 16.07
N LEU A 207 44.07 -19.76 17.28
CA LEU A 207 42.85 -19.53 18.08
C LEU A 207 42.70 -18.09 18.61
N ASP A 208 43.60 -17.16 18.26
CA ASP A 208 43.74 -15.87 18.94
C ASP A 208 43.43 -14.62 18.10
N ASP A 209 43.03 -14.75 16.82
CA ASP A 209 42.70 -13.56 15.99
C ASP A 209 41.20 -13.39 15.76
N PHE A 210 40.57 -12.63 16.65
CA PHE A 210 39.25 -12.06 16.44
C PHE A 210 39.38 -10.77 15.63
N GLY A 211 39.07 -10.80 14.34
CA GLY A 211 38.95 -9.59 13.54
C GLY A 211 37.62 -8.87 13.88
N VAL A 212 37.71 -7.66 14.39
CA VAL A 212 36.53 -6.78 14.59
C VAL A 212 36.49 -5.80 13.44
N PHE A 213 35.46 -5.88 12.62
CA PHE A 213 35.20 -4.88 11.58
C PHE A 213 34.05 -4.00 12.02
N THR A 214 34.30 -2.70 12.18
CA THR A 214 33.28 -1.70 12.46
C THR A 214 33.09 -0.88 11.19
N GLN A 215 31.91 -0.93 10.57
CA GLN A 215 31.58 -0.08 9.44
C GLN A 215 30.59 0.99 9.92
N HIS A 216 31.01 2.26 9.85
CA HIS A 216 30.17 3.41 10.11
C HIS A 216 29.66 3.97 8.77
N GLN A 217 28.35 4.13 8.63
CA GLN A 217 27.79 5.05 7.64
C GLN A 217 27.25 6.27 8.40
N SER A 218 27.72 7.41 7.98
CA SER A 218 27.24 8.74 8.41
C SER A 218 26.02 9.16 7.64
#